data_b2b5f8d491e28e6dd1b9a4e27ca5c33c
#
_entry.id   b2b5f8d491e28e6dd1b9a4e27ca5c33c
#
_cell.length_a   1.000
_cell.length_b   1.000
_cell.length_c   1.000
_cell.angle_alpha   90.00
_cell.angle_beta   90.00
_cell.angle_gamma   90.00
#
_symmetry.space_group_name_H-M   'P 1'
#
loop_
_entity.id
_entity.type
_entity.pdbx_description
1 polymer ?
#
loop_
_entity_poly.entity_id
_entity_poly.type
_entity_poly.pdbx_seq_one_letter_code
_entity_poly.pdbx_strand_id
1 'polypeptide(L)'
;MITIYKSHSMKDAAAYVMGVLDNVDKSNLDVTHTVIVPDRASMEAERALLQKLGGSFNIRVRTFRRLANEVLPKLAYLSKQAGIMALTGIIQDNKDKLSCFVRGAETPGFVSDMYDVISMMKYCRIPPQALLEGELPEGVKGKAHDVGVLYKAYCDFSQCRYVDSADKLELFCEAVKTSEQIKNGYFYLYDFDNFSAQELGIVEQLALHSKGVTVACCAGEGERNAHLYLNDIYEGVLDVCRKNGITPQINASDGGYDNALARQIGENLFRYGKAAPVECGDAVETYRGSTRVQEVYSLACRIQDYVRQGGRFRDVYVVTSDVDKYYNAVSTVFGQFDIPYFCDRQYVLAAHPYARFITDYFTLCKNNGRQREVLRFVKNPLFCGNFSSETPSVDEDVYYFENFCLK
;
A
#
# COMPACT_ATOMS: atom_id res chain seq x y z
N MET A 1 -8.44 21.36 -17.47
CA MET A 1 -7.40 20.97 -18.47
C MET A 1 -6.68 19.74 -17.95
N ILE A 2 -6.49 18.69 -18.77
CA ILE A 2 -5.73 17.49 -18.41
C ILE A 2 -4.49 17.40 -19.28
N THR A 3 -3.35 17.18 -18.64
CA THR A 3 -2.08 16.85 -19.31
C THR A 3 -1.68 15.44 -18.90
N ILE A 4 -1.40 14.56 -19.86
CA ILE A 4 -0.90 13.21 -19.61
C ILE A 4 0.55 13.17 -20.10
N TYR A 5 1.47 12.76 -19.24
CA TYR A 5 2.86 12.53 -19.60
C TYR A 5 3.16 11.03 -19.60
N LYS A 6 3.46 10.48 -20.76
CA LYS A 6 3.83 9.08 -20.95
C LYS A 6 5.34 8.92 -20.81
N SER A 7 5.74 8.10 -19.86
CA SER A 7 7.15 7.77 -19.61
C SER A 7 7.37 6.26 -19.64
N HIS A 8 8.60 5.84 -19.90
CA HIS A 8 9.04 4.45 -19.76
C HIS A 8 9.60 4.14 -18.36
N SER A 9 9.76 5.15 -17.50
CA SER A 9 10.25 4.96 -16.13
C SER A 9 9.59 5.92 -15.14
N MET A 10 9.41 5.47 -13.90
CA MET A 10 8.91 6.32 -12.81
C MET A 10 9.86 7.49 -12.49
N LYS A 11 11.17 7.29 -12.67
CA LYS A 11 12.19 8.33 -12.50
C LYS A 11 11.99 9.49 -13.48
N ASP A 12 11.71 9.19 -14.74
CA ASP A 12 11.44 10.20 -15.76
C ASP A 12 10.09 10.90 -15.52
N ALA A 13 9.06 10.16 -15.13
CA ALA A 13 7.77 10.73 -14.74
C ALA A 13 7.90 11.73 -13.58
N ALA A 14 8.67 11.37 -12.54
CA ALA A 14 8.99 12.25 -11.43
C ALA A 14 9.78 13.49 -11.88
N ALA A 15 10.81 13.29 -12.73
CA ALA A 15 11.64 14.38 -13.26
C ALA A 15 10.83 15.39 -14.07
N TYR A 16 9.88 14.91 -14.88
CA TYR A 16 8.96 15.77 -15.62
C TYR A 16 8.11 16.63 -14.69
N VAL A 17 7.45 16.03 -13.69
CA VAL A 17 6.63 16.77 -12.73
C VAL A 17 7.47 17.82 -11.99
N MET A 18 8.66 17.43 -11.54
CA MET A 18 9.57 18.36 -10.86
C MET A 18 10.07 19.48 -11.79
N GLY A 19 10.23 19.21 -13.08
CA GLY A 19 10.56 20.21 -14.10
C GLY A 19 9.42 21.23 -14.33
N VAL A 20 8.18 20.76 -14.35
CA VAL A 20 7.01 21.63 -14.44
C VAL A 20 6.91 22.54 -13.21
N LEU A 21 7.12 21.96 -12.00
CA LEU A 21 7.04 22.71 -10.75
C LEU A 21 8.16 23.74 -10.57
N ASP A 22 9.31 23.53 -11.18
CA ASP A 22 10.43 24.49 -11.13
C ASP A 22 10.10 25.80 -11.84
N ASN A 23 9.27 25.73 -12.88
CA ASN A 23 8.82 26.87 -13.68
C ASN A 23 7.58 27.58 -13.13
N VAL A 24 7.05 27.13 -11.99
CA VAL A 24 5.87 27.73 -11.36
C VAL A 24 6.25 29.01 -10.61
N ASP A 25 5.39 30.04 -10.69
CA ASP A 25 5.52 31.24 -9.87
C ASP A 25 5.29 30.92 -8.38
N LYS A 26 6.37 30.87 -7.65
CA LYS A 26 6.39 30.56 -6.20
C LYS A 26 5.91 31.73 -5.33
N SER A 27 5.76 32.93 -5.89
CA SER A 27 5.30 34.13 -5.18
C SER A 27 3.78 34.25 -5.14
N ASN A 28 3.09 33.60 -6.05
CA ASN A 28 1.62 33.63 -6.16
C ASN A 28 0.98 32.64 -5.17
N LEU A 29 0.57 33.15 -4.01
CA LEU A 29 -0.06 32.35 -2.94
C LEU A 29 -1.55 32.04 -3.18
N ASP A 30 -2.19 32.70 -4.14
CA ASP A 30 -3.60 32.47 -4.48
C ASP A 30 -3.80 31.18 -5.28
N VAL A 31 -2.71 30.62 -5.83
CA VAL A 31 -2.71 29.40 -6.61
C VAL A 31 -1.90 28.33 -5.91
N THR A 32 -2.52 27.19 -5.64
CA THR A 32 -1.85 26.07 -5.00
C THR A 32 -1.43 25.01 -6.01
N HIS A 33 -0.25 24.43 -5.82
CA HIS A 33 0.27 23.35 -6.62
C HIS A 33 0.42 22.12 -5.71
N THR A 34 -0.43 21.12 -5.93
CA THR A 34 -0.45 19.92 -5.08
C THR A 34 0.07 18.72 -5.86
N VAL A 35 1.17 18.16 -5.40
CA VAL A 35 1.70 16.90 -5.89
C VAL A 35 1.02 15.77 -5.15
N ILE A 36 0.35 14.88 -5.86
CA ILE A 36 -0.31 13.70 -5.28
C ILE A 36 0.53 12.47 -5.61
N VAL A 37 0.91 11.75 -4.58
CA VAL A 37 1.69 10.52 -4.66
C VAL A 37 1.09 9.45 -3.75
N PRO A 38 1.36 8.15 -3.97
CA PRO A 38 0.96 7.11 -3.02
C PRO A 38 1.66 7.27 -1.67
N ASP A 39 1.05 6.72 -0.61
CA ASP A 39 1.54 6.87 0.77
C ASP A 39 3.02 6.46 0.92
N ARG A 40 3.46 5.41 0.21
CA ARG A 40 4.84 4.91 0.20
C ARG A 40 5.87 5.93 -0.30
N ALA A 41 5.49 6.76 -1.28
CA ALA A 41 6.38 7.72 -1.94
C ALA A 41 6.36 9.12 -1.31
N SER A 42 5.46 9.39 -0.36
CA SER A 42 5.21 10.73 0.17
C SER A 42 6.46 11.39 0.75
N MET A 43 7.24 10.68 1.55
CA MET A 43 8.45 11.22 2.20
C MET A 43 9.56 11.50 1.18
N GLU A 44 9.74 10.59 0.21
CA GLU A 44 10.75 10.75 -0.85
C GLU A 44 10.39 11.92 -1.77
N ALA A 45 9.14 12.05 -2.14
CA ALA A 45 8.62 13.16 -2.93
C ALA A 45 8.78 14.51 -2.22
N GLU A 46 8.47 14.60 -0.92
CA GLU A 46 8.70 15.80 -0.12
C GLU A 46 10.19 16.17 -0.06
N ARG A 47 11.05 15.18 0.13
CA ARG A 47 12.51 15.39 0.17
C ARG A 47 13.05 15.85 -1.19
N ALA A 48 12.63 15.21 -2.28
CA ALA A 48 13.05 15.59 -3.63
C ALA A 48 12.59 17.01 -3.99
N LEU A 49 11.36 17.37 -3.61
CA LEU A 49 10.83 18.72 -3.79
C LEU A 49 11.64 19.75 -3.03
N LEU A 50 11.94 19.50 -1.76
CA LEU A 50 12.75 20.41 -0.93
C LEU A 50 14.18 20.58 -1.47
N GLN A 51 14.80 19.49 -1.92
CA GLN A 51 16.15 19.52 -2.49
C GLN A 51 16.21 20.34 -3.78
N LYS A 52 15.18 20.20 -4.65
CA LYS A 52 15.16 20.88 -5.95
C LYS A 52 14.71 22.33 -5.86
N LEU A 53 13.66 22.60 -5.08
CA LEU A 53 12.99 23.90 -5.05
C LEU A 53 13.37 24.79 -3.86
N GLY A 54 14.10 24.26 -2.87
CA GLY A 54 14.51 24.98 -1.67
C GLY A 54 13.37 25.34 -0.71
N GLY A 55 12.16 24.85 -0.98
CA GLY A 55 10.94 25.14 -0.23
C GLY A 55 10.03 26.13 -0.94
N SER A 56 8.72 26.00 -0.70
CA SER A 56 7.69 26.87 -1.24
C SER A 56 6.44 26.80 -0.35
N PHE A 57 5.70 27.89 -0.26
CA PHE A 57 4.44 27.95 0.49
C PHE A 57 3.23 27.51 -0.35
N ASN A 58 3.31 27.60 -1.67
CA ASN A 58 2.21 27.28 -2.59
C ASN A 58 2.37 25.91 -3.27
N ILE A 59 3.50 25.21 -3.07
CA ILE A 59 3.74 23.86 -3.60
C ILE A 59 3.82 22.87 -2.42
N ARG A 60 3.04 21.79 -2.49
CA ARG A 60 2.97 20.80 -1.41
C ARG A 60 2.80 19.39 -1.94
N VAL A 61 3.32 18.41 -1.20
CA VAL A 61 3.10 16.99 -1.48
C VAL A 61 1.99 16.45 -0.57
N ARG A 62 1.07 15.69 -1.14
CA ARG A 62 -0.06 15.08 -0.43
C ARG A 62 -0.30 13.67 -0.97
N THR A 63 -0.96 12.87 -0.16
CA THR A 63 -1.63 11.66 -0.64
C THR A 63 -3.14 11.96 -0.76
N PHE A 64 -3.89 11.14 -1.48
CA PHE A 64 -5.34 11.30 -1.54
C PHE A 64 -5.98 11.39 -0.15
N ARG A 65 -5.51 10.57 0.79
CA ARG A 65 -6.00 10.58 2.18
C ARG A 65 -5.67 11.87 2.93
N ARG A 66 -4.46 12.40 2.78
CA ARG A 66 -4.06 13.67 3.40
C ARG A 66 -4.84 14.84 2.80
N LEU A 67 -5.02 14.86 1.49
CA LEU A 67 -5.81 15.88 0.81
C LEU A 67 -7.29 15.82 1.23
N ALA A 68 -7.86 14.62 1.36
CA ALA A 68 -9.20 14.43 1.90
C ALA A 68 -9.35 14.98 3.32
N ASN A 69 -8.33 14.82 4.18
CA ASN A 69 -8.34 15.38 5.54
C ASN A 69 -8.35 16.91 5.58
N GLU A 70 -7.80 17.57 4.56
CA GLU A 70 -7.76 19.03 4.48
C GLU A 70 -9.06 19.62 3.95
N VAL A 71 -9.73 18.92 3.05
CA VAL A 71 -10.95 19.38 2.37
C VAL A 71 -12.21 19.01 3.12
N LEU A 72 -12.24 17.82 3.73
CA LEU A 72 -13.41 17.35 4.46
C LEU A 72 -13.51 17.98 5.87
N PRO A 73 -14.71 18.24 6.38
CA PRO A 73 -14.90 18.62 7.76
C PRO A 73 -14.41 17.52 8.71
N LYS A 74 -14.21 17.85 9.98
CA LYS A 74 -13.87 16.85 11.00
C LYS A 74 -15.05 15.87 11.18
N LEU A 75 -14.86 14.65 10.70
CA LEU A 75 -15.84 13.57 10.79
C LEU A 75 -15.42 12.57 11.87
N ALA A 76 -16.41 11.88 12.46
CA ALA A 76 -16.14 10.78 13.37
C ALA A 76 -15.58 9.59 12.57
N TYR A 77 -14.27 9.39 12.68
CA TYR A 77 -13.56 8.36 11.94
C TYR A 77 -13.68 6.99 12.61
N LEU A 78 -14.07 6.00 11.82
CA LEU A 78 -14.14 4.60 12.24
C LEU A 78 -12.83 3.89 11.87
N SER A 79 -12.05 3.49 12.85
CA SER A 79 -10.84 2.69 12.61
C SER A 79 -11.21 1.29 12.11
N LYS A 80 -10.27 0.60 11.43
CA LYS A 80 -10.47 -0.80 10.99
C LYS A 80 -10.95 -1.69 12.15
N GLN A 81 -10.35 -1.57 13.33
CA GLN A 81 -10.73 -2.37 14.50
C GLN A 81 -12.14 -2.06 14.99
N ALA A 82 -12.51 -0.79 15.03
CA ALA A 82 -13.87 -0.39 15.39
C ALA A 82 -14.91 -0.85 14.35
N GLY A 83 -14.54 -0.82 13.06
CA GLY A 83 -15.36 -1.38 11.99
C GLY A 83 -15.57 -2.88 12.11
N ILE A 84 -14.53 -3.64 12.44
CA ILE A 84 -14.62 -5.09 12.71
C ILE A 84 -15.51 -5.35 13.93
N MET A 85 -15.38 -4.57 14.99
CA MET A 85 -16.25 -4.69 16.19
C MET A 85 -17.72 -4.40 15.84
N ALA A 86 -17.98 -3.36 15.09
CA ALA A 86 -19.34 -3.05 14.61
C ALA A 86 -19.91 -4.18 13.76
N LEU A 87 -19.10 -4.71 12.82
CA LEU A 87 -19.51 -5.81 11.97
C LEU A 87 -19.78 -7.09 12.76
N THR A 88 -19.08 -7.33 13.88
CA THR A 88 -19.38 -8.46 14.77
C THR A 88 -20.82 -8.39 15.28
N GLY A 89 -21.27 -7.22 15.76
CA GLY A 89 -22.66 -7.02 16.19
C GLY A 89 -23.66 -7.17 15.04
N ILE A 90 -23.34 -6.57 13.89
CA ILE A 90 -24.19 -6.68 12.67
C ILE A 90 -24.38 -8.11 12.22
N ILE A 91 -23.33 -8.94 12.27
CA ILE A 91 -23.42 -10.36 11.92
C ILE A 91 -24.35 -11.10 12.88
N GLN A 92 -24.25 -10.83 14.19
CA GLN A 92 -25.12 -11.45 15.20
C GLN A 92 -26.59 -11.09 14.96
N ASP A 93 -26.87 -9.82 14.67
CA ASP A 93 -28.24 -9.32 14.43
C ASP A 93 -28.85 -9.84 13.10
N ASN A 94 -28.02 -10.24 12.13
CA ASN A 94 -28.48 -10.72 10.82
C ASN A 94 -28.22 -12.21 10.58
N LYS A 95 -27.85 -12.97 11.59
CA LYS A 95 -27.47 -14.38 11.48
C LYS A 95 -28.54 -15.24 10.79
N ASP A 96 -29.82 -14.98 11.10
CA ASP A 96 -30.97 -15.71 10.56
C ASP A 96 -31.20 -15.44 9.07
N LYS A 97 -30.61 -14.39 8.51
CA LYS A 97 -30.71 -14.02 7.09
C LYS A 97 -29.58 -14.64 6.24
N LEU A 98 -28.57 -15.24 6.90
CA LEU A 98 -27.44 -15.85 6.21
C LEU A 98 -27.76 -17.29 5.83
N SER A 99 -27.30 -17.70 4.66
CA SER A 99 -27.52 -19.05 4.13
C SER A 99 -26.24 -19.89 4.08
N CYS A 100 -25.14 -19.29 3.62
CA CYS A 100 -23.88 -19.99 3.38
C CYS A 100 -22.90 -19.85 4.55
N PHE A 101 -22.85 -18.70 5.22
CA PHE A 101 -21.86 -18.40 6.24
C PHE A 101 -22.31 -18.61 7.69
N VAL A 102 -23.48 -19.20 7.92
CA VAL A 102 -24.09 -19.39 9.26
C VAL A 102 -23.12 -19.99 10.29
N ARG A 103 -22.35 -21.03 9.91
CA ARG A 103 -21.46 -21.75 10.86
C ARG A 103 -20.14 -21.02 11.16
N GLY A 104 -19.66 -20.23 10.23
CA GLY A 104 -18.36 -19.51 10.36
C GLY A 104 -18.48 -18.06 10.81
N ALA A 105 -19.69 -17.52 10.81
CA ALA A 105 -19.96 -16.10 10.97
C ALA A 105 -19.46 -15.48 12.31
N GLU A 106 -19.31 -16.28 13.36
CA GLU A 106 -18.87 -15.82 14.67
C GLU A 106 -17.34 -15.92 14.90
N THR A 107 -16.59 -16.46 13.93
CA THR A 107 -15.14 -16.57 14.09
C THR A 107 -14.46 -15.22 13.83
N PRO A 108 -13.49 -14.80 14.67
CA PRO A 108 -12.80 -13.52 14.48
C PRO A 108 -12.12 -13.37 13.11
N GLY A 109 -11.62 -14.47 12.53
CA GLY A 109 -11.04 -14.48 11.19
C GLY A 109 -12.08 -14.14 10.12
N PHE A 110 -13.25 -14.76 10.15
CA PHE A 110 -14.33 -14.49 9.21
C PHE A 110 -14.78 -13.02 9.26
N VAL A 111 -14.93 -12.45 10.47
CA VAL A 111 -15.35 -11.04 10.61
C VAL A 111 -14.32 -10.10 9.99
N SER A 112 -13.02 -10.37 10.21
CA SER A 112 -11.95 -9.58 9.61
C SER A 112 -11.95 -9.67 8.09
N ASP A 113 -12.07 -10.90 7.55
CA ASP A 113 -12.10 -11.14 6.10
C ASP A 113 -13.34 -10.48 5.47
N MET A 114 -14.49 -10.57 6.12
CA MET A 114 -15.73 -9.93 5.67
C MET A 114 -15.61 -8.40 5.65
N TYR A 115 -14.96 -7.81 6.67
CA TYR A 115 -14.67 -6.38 6.68
C TYR A 115 -13.78 -5.97 5.49
N ASP A 116 -12.76 -6.77 5.20
CA ASP A 116 -11.85 -6.51 4.08
C ASP A 116 -12.56 -6.65 2.72
N VAL A 117 -13.46 -7.64 2.58
CA VAL A 117 -14.33 -7.80 1.38
C VAL A 117 -15.26 -6.60 1.22
N ILE A 118 -15.95 -6.16 2.28
CA ILE A 118 -16.83 -4.97 2.23
C ILE A 118 -16.02 -3.74 1.84
N SER A 119 -14.84 -3.55 2.43
CA SER A 119 -13.95 -2.43 2.10
C SER A 119 -13.53 -2.47 0.62
N MET A 120 -13.18 -3.65 0.11
CA MET A 120 -12.83 -3.82 -1.31
C MET A 120 -14.01 -3.48 -2.23
N MET A 121 -15.24 -3.92 -1.91
CA MET A 121 -16.43 -3.58 -2.68
C MET A 121 -16.65 -2.06 -2.72
N LYS A 122 -16.45 -1.35 -1.59
CA LYS A 122 -16.50 0.12 -1.53
C LYS A 122 -15.44 0.75 -2.43
N TYR A 123 -14.18 0.29 -2.37
CA TYR A 123 -13.10 0.81 -3.22
C TYR A 123 -13.37 0.60 -4.73
N CYS A 124 -14.03 -0.51 -5.06
CA CYS A 124 -14.46 -0.81 -6.44
C CYS A 124 -15.77 -0.12 -6.82
N ARG A 125 -16.40 0.64 -5.92
CA ARG A 125 -17.72 1.28 -6.12
C ARG A 125 -18.83 0.29 -6.48
N ILE A 126 -18.77 -0.92 -5.94
CA ILE A 126 -19.80 -1.93 -6.11
C ILE A 126 -20.83 -1.76 -4.99
N PRO A 127 -22.08 -1.36 -5.28
CA PRO A 127 -23.09 -1.17 -4.24
C PRO A 127 -23.64 -2.52 -3.74
N PRO A 128 -24.16 -2.59 -2.49
CA PRO A 128 -24.73 -3.82 -1.94
C PRO A 128 -25.83 -4.43 -2.82
N GLN A 129 -26.60 -3.60 -3.51
CA GLN A 129 -27.68 -4.01 -4.42
C GLN A 129 -27.18 -4.88 -5.57
N ALA A 130 -25.99 -4.61 -6.08
CA ALA A 130 -25.40 -5.42 -7.15
C ALA A 130 -25.16 -6.88 -6.73
N LEU A 131 -24.91 -7.13 -5.43
CA LEU A 131 -24.75 -8.47 -4.86
C LEU A 131 -26.08 -9.14 -4.52
N LEU A 132 -27.11 -8.35 -4.19
CA LEU A 132 -28.43 -8.84 -3.79
C LEU A 132 -29.34 -9.14 -4.99
N GLU A 133 -29.28 -8.31 -6.03
CA GLU A 133 -30.20 -8.30 -7.17
C GLU A 133 -29.51 -8.59 -8.51
N GLY A 134 -28.17 -8.64 -8.54
CA GLY A 134 -27.39 -8.86 -9.76
C GLY A 134 -27.50 -10.29 -10.30
N GLU A 135 -27.37 -10.44 -11.61
CA GLU A 135 -27.26 -11.74 -12.27
C GLU A 135 -25.88 -12.35 -12.01
N LEU A 136 -25.79 -13.23 -11.03
CA LEU A 136 -24.55 -13.90 -10.64
C LEU A 136 -24.63 -15.41 -10.95
N PRO A 137 -23.46 -16.06 -11.25
CA PRO A 137 -23.41 -17.50 -11.43
C PRO A 137 -23.96 -18.26 -10.21
N GLU A 138 -24.73 -19.32 -10.42
CA GLU A 138 -25.41 -20.14 -9.39
C GLU A 138 -24.47 -20.56 -8.26
N GLY A 139 -23.20 -20.92 -8.56
CA GLY A 139 -22.23 -21.37 -7.56
C GLY A 139 -21.73 -20.26 -6.61
N VAL A 140 -21.97 -18.98 -6.93
CA VAL A 140 -21.52 -17.82 -6.13
C VAL A 140 -22.69 -17.08 -5.51
N LYS A 141 -23.90 -17.24 -6.06
CA LYS A 141 -25.10 -16.48 -5.72
C LYS A 141 -25.42 -16.46 -4.22
N GLY A 142 -25.39 -17.63 -3.55
CA GLY A 142 -25.67 -17.71 -2.11
C GLY A 142 -24.64 -16.96 -1.26
N LYS A 143 -23.34 -17.08 -1.59
CA LYS A 143 -22.27 -16.34 -0.89
C LYS A 143 -22.37 -14.83 -1.14
N ALA A 144 -22.63 -14.44 -2.37
CA ALA A 144 -22.80 -13.04 -2.74
C ALA A 144 -24.02 -12.42 -2.04
N HIS A 145 -25.12 -13.17 -1.92
CA HIS A 145 -26.29 -12.73 -1.15
C HIS A 145 -25.92 -12.44 0.31
N ASP A 146 -25.25 -13.39 0.99
CA ASP A 146 -24.86 -13.21 2.39
C ASP A 146 -23.93 -12.01 2.57
N VAL A 147 -22.93 -11.83 1.66
CA VAL A 147 -22.06 -10.64 1.64
C VAL A 147 -22.90 -9.37 1.43
N GLY A 148 -23.85 -9.38 0.49
CA GLY A 148 -24.73 -8.25 0.20
C GLY A 148 -25.60 -7.83 1.39
N VAL A 149 -26.13 -8.82 2.14
CA VAL A 149 -26.91 -8.57 3.38
C VAL A 149 -26.06 -7.89 4.42
N LEU A 150 -24.86 -8.42 4.71
CA LEU A 150 -23.94 -7.86 5.70
C LEU A 150 -23.41 -6.50 5.28
N TYR A 151 -23.08 -6.33 4.01
CA TYR A 151 -22.60 -5.08 3.45
C TYR A 151 -23.67 -3.97 3.56
N LYS A 152 -24.91 -4.28 3.19
CA LYS A 152 -26.03 -3.33 3.33
C LYS A 152 -26.21 -2.92 4.79
N ALA A 153 -26.26 -3.89 5.70
CA ALA A 153 -26.42 -3.61 7.13
C ALA A 153 -25.24 -2.79 7.69
N TYR A 154 -24.01 -3.02 7.20
CA TYR A 154 -22.84 -2.22 7.57
C TYR A 154 -22.94 -0.78 7.05
N CYS A 155 -23.40 -0.59 5.82
CA CYS A 155 -23.67 0.75 5.29
C CYS A 155 -24.75 1.48 6.09
N ASP A 156 -25.85 0.82 6.43
CA ASP A 156 -26.94 1.39 7.24
C ASP A 156 -26.44 1.79 8.63
N PHE A 157 -25.56 1.01 9.24
CA PHE A 157 -24.92 1.32 10.52
C PHE A 157 -24.00 2.54 10.42
N SER A 158 -23.18 2.64 9.38
CA SER A 158 -22.21 3.73 9.19
C SER A 158 -22.87 5.03 8.73
N GLN A 159 -24.01 4.95 8.02
CA GLN A 159 -24.71 6.13 7.51
C GLN A 159 -24.96 7.18 8.58
N CYS A 160 -24.52 8.41 8.31
CA CYS A 160 -24.71 9.61 9.15
C CYS A 160 -23.99 9.63 10.52
N ARG A 161 -23.22 8.59 10.89
CA ARG A 161 -22.57 8.52 12.21
C ARG A 161 -21.06 8.42 12.12
N TYR A 162 -20.56 7.56 11.25
CA TYR A 162 -19.16 7.22 11.19
C TYR A 162 -18.68 7.17 9.74
N VAL A 163 -17.40 7.45 9.53
CA VAL A 163 -16.76 7.41 8.21
C VAL A 163 -15.55 6.49 8.30
N ASP A 164 -15.54 5.41 7.54
CA ASP A 164 -14.36 4.56 7.39
C ASP A 164 -13.42 5.10 6.29
N SER A 165 -12.31 4.41 6.06
CA SER A 165 -11.31 4.86 5.08
C SER A 165 -11.83 4.88 3.65
N ALA A 166 -12.72 3.95 3.26
CA ALA A 166 -13.28 3.87 1.93
C ALA A 166 -14.40 4.92 1.71
N ASP A 167 -15.28 5.09 2.71
CA ASP A 167 -16.31 6.15 2.67
C ASP A 167 -15.69 7.54 2.58
N LYS A 168 -14.52 7.74 3.22
CA LYS A 168 -13.82 9.01 3.21
C LYS A 168 -13.37 9.44 1.81
N LEU A 169 -12.86 8.51 0.99
CA LEU A 169 -12.48 8.82 -0.38
C LEU A 169 -13.69 9.16 -1.25
N GLU A 170 -14.82 8.50 -1.02
CA GLU A 170 -16.07 8.81 -1.73
C GLU A 170 -16.61 10.19 -1.36
N LEU A 171 -16.64 10.51 -0.05
CA LEU A 171 -17.01 11.84 0.43
C LEU A 171 -16.06 12.94 -0.09
N PHE A 172 -14.78 12.63 -0.20
CA PHE A 172 -13.81 13.54 -0.79
C PHE A 172 -14.09 13.76 -2.29
N CYS A 173 -14.43 12.72 -3.03
CA CYS A 173 -14.81 12.82 -4.44
C CYS A 173 -15.99 13.80 -4.63
N GLU A 174 -16.99 13.77 -3.75
CA GLU A 174 -18.08 14.72 -3.77
C GLU A 174 -17.67 16.14 -3.33
N ALA A 175 -16.83 16.26 -2.29
CA ALA A 175 -16.38 17.54 -1.77
C ALA A 175 -15.47 18.31 -2.75
N VAL A 176 -14.77 17.61 -3.64
CA VAL A 176 -13.96 18.23 -4.72
C VAL A 176 -14.78 19.19 -5.56
N LYS A 177 -16.06 18.89 -5.84
CA LYS A 177 -16.96 19.70 -6.69
C LYS A 177 -17.18 21.11 -6.16
N THR A 178 -17.15 21.28 -4.85
CA THR A 178 -17.51 22.55 -4.17
C THR A 178 -16.34 23.26 -3.50
N SER A 179 -15.21 22.59 -3.34
CA SER A 179 -14.06 23.13 -2.61
C SER A 179 -13.36 24.25 -3.37
N GLU A 180 -13.31 25.44 -2.79
CA GLU A 180 -12.58 26.59 -3.35
C GLU A 180 -11.06 26.35 -3.42
N GLN A 181 -10.51 25.59 -2.46
CA GLN A 181 -9.10 25.18 -2.46
C GLN A 181 -8.77 24.35 -3.69
N ILE A 182 -9.68 23.46 -4.11
CA ILE A 182 -9.50 22.62 -5.30
C ILE A 182 -9.66 23.47 -6.58
N LYS A 183 -10.63 24.34 -6.65
CA LYS A 183 -10.87 25.21 -7.82
C LYS A 183 -9.67 26.07 -8.17
N ASN A 184 -8.94 26.55 -7.17
CA ASN A 184 -7.75 27.38 -7.35
C ASN A 184 -6.44 26.60 -7.45
N GLY A 185 -6.49 25.25 -7.50
CA GLY A 185 -5.34 24.36 -7.49
C GLY A 185 -4.98 23.77 -8.84
N TYR A 186 -3.68 23.48 -8.99
CA TYR A 186 -3.13 22.55 -9.98
C TYR A 186 -2.68 21.27 -9.28
N PHE A 187 -2.95 20.13 -9.90
CA PHE A 187 -2.67 18.82 -9.32
C PHE A 187 -1.74 18.02 -10.22
N TYR A 188 -0.72 17.41 -9.63
CA TYR A 188 0.31 16.64 -10.32
C TYR A 188 0.37 15.26 -9.70
N LEU A 189 0.04 14.22 -10.48
CA LEU A 189 0.02 12.85 -10.02
C LEU A 189 1.17 12.08 -10.64
N TYR A 190 1.95 11.37 -9.82
CA TYR A 190 2.98 10.47 -10.31
C TYR A 190 3.29 9.36 -9.30
N ASP A 191 4.07 8.35 -9.71
CA ASP A 191 4.50 7.19 -8.93
C ASP A 191 3.37 6.24 -8.49
N PHE A 192 2.24 6.29 -9.19
CA PHE A 192 1.17 5.31 -9.01
C PHE A 192 1.39 4.10 -9.92
N ASP A 193 1.13 2.90 -9.37
CA ASP A 193 1.09 1.66 -10.15
C ASP A 193 -0.28 1.44 -10.77
N ASN A 194 -1.34 1.83 -10.06
CA ASN A 194 -2.73 1.72 -10.48
C ASN A 194 -3.60 2.74 -9.72
N PHE A 195 -4.77 3.06 -10.25
CA PHE A 195 -5.83 3.79 -9.54
C PHE A 195 -6.98 2.86 -9.20
N SER A 196 -7.43 2.91 -7.96
CA SER A 196 -8.74 2.34 -7.61
C SER A 196 -9.87 3.11 -8.31
N ALA A 197 -11.06 2.51 -8.41
CA ALA A 197 -12.21 3.18 -9.00
C ALA A 197 -12.57 4.48 -8.28
N GLN A 198 -12.33 4.57 -6.96
CA GLN A 198 -12.53 5.79 -6.19
C GLN A 198 -11.48 6.86 -6.53
N GLU A 199 -10.20 6.47 -6.59
CA GLU A 199 -9.11 7.40 -6.95
C GLU A 199 -9.27 7.93 -8.37
N LEU A 200 -9.65 7.06 -9.33
CA LEU A 200 -9.95 7.49 -10.69
C LEU A 200 -11.13 8.47 -10.72
N GLY A 201 -12.17 8.23 -9.91
CA GLY A 201 -13.28 9.18 -9.75
C GLY A 201 -12.84 10.52 -9.15
N ILE A 202 -11.89 10.52 -8.21
CA ILE A 202 -11.32 11.77 -7.68
C ILE A 202 -10.54 12.49 -8.78
N VAL A 203 -9.73 11.78 -9.59
CA VAL A 203 -9.01 12.36 -10.74
C VAL A 203 -10.00 12.97 -11.72
N GLU A 204 -11.13 12.31 -12.01
CA GLU A 204 -12.23 12.85 -12.84
C GLU A 204 -12.76 14.19 -12.27
N GLN A 205 -13.08 14.24 -10.97
CA GLN A 205 -13.58 15.47 -10.36
C GLN A 205 -12.53 16.59 -10.29
N LEU A 206 -11.27 16.25 -10.02
CA LEU A 206 -10.17 17.21 -10.10
C LEU A 206 -10.02 17.80 -11.50
N ALA A 207 -10.14 16.97 -12.54
CA ALA A 207 -10.05 17.41 -13.92
C ALA A 207 -11.17 18.39 -14.33
N LEU A 208 -12.37 18.19 -13.77
CA LEU A 208 -13.55 19.01 -14.06
C LEU A 208 -13.55 20.32 -13.26
N HIS A 209 -13.06 20.30 -12.02
CA HIS A 209 -13.27 21.41 -11.09
C HIS A 209 -12.00 22.17 -10.68
N SER A 210 -10.80 21.70 -11.05
CA SER A 210 -9.54 22.42 -10.79
C SER A 210 -9.05 23.22 -11.99
N LYS A 211 -7.99 24.01 -11.80
CA LYS A 211 -7.32 24.73 -12.90
C LYS A 211 -6.62 23.80 -13.88
N GLY A 212 -6.06 22.68 -13.38
CA GLY A 212 -5.42 21.69 -14.23
C GLY A 212 -4.95 20.46 -13.46
N VAL A 213 -4.93 19.35 -14.17
CA VAL A 213 -4.42 18.07 -13.68
C VAL A 213 -3.35 17.55 -14.63
N THR A 214 -2.21 17.18 -14.08
CA THR A 214 -1.13 16.52 -14.82
C THR A 214 -0.95 15.14 -14.26
N VAL A 215 -1.07 14.11 -15.09
CA VAL A 215 -0.82 12.71 -14.71
C VAL A 215 0.42 12.24 -15.44
N ALA A 216 1.50 11.99 -14.71
CA ALA A 216 2.72 11.40 -15.24
C ALA A 216 2.75 9.92 -14.88
N CYS A 217 2.66 9.06 -15.88
CA CYS A 217 2.55 7.61 -15.70
C CYS A 217 3.51 6.86 -16.63
N CYS A 218 3.91 5.66 -16.21
CA CYS A 218 4.57 4.73 -17.11
C CYS A 218 3.52 4.13 -18.04
N ALA A 219 3.74 4.25 -19.33
CA ALA A 219 2.91 3.62 -20.34
C ALA A 219 3.80 3.16 -21.50
N GLY A 220 3.62 1.91 -21.89
CA GLY A 220 4.35 1.33 -23.01
C GLY A 220 3.65 1.55 -24.35
N GLU A 221 4.39 1.39 -25.45
CA GLU A 221 3.84 1.37 -26.78
C GLU A 221 3.61 -0.08 -27.25
N GLY A 222 2.42 -0.33 -27.81
CA GLY A 222 2.06 -1.59 -28.45
C GLY A 222 1.41 -2.64 -27.53
N GLU A 223 0.68 -3.57 -28.15
CA GLU A 223 -0.19 -4.57 -27.50
C GLU A 223 0.55 -5.67 -26.69
N ARG A 224 1.88 -5.73 -26.72
CA ARG A 224 2.68 -6.82 -26.12
C ARG A 224 3.83 -6.31 -25.25
N ASN A 225 3.63 -5.24 -24.54
CA ASN A 225 4.67 -4.66 -23.70
C ASN A 225 4.61 -5.23 -22.27
N ALA A 226 5.76 -5.32 -21.61
CA ALA A 226 5.87 -5.68 -20.20
C ALA A 226 5.12 -4.73 -19.26
N HIS A 227 4.82 -3.53 -19.73
CA HIS A 227 4.09 -2.49 -18.99
C HIS A 227 2.59 -2.47 -19.28
N LEU A 228 1.99 -3.53 -19.84
CA LEU A 228 0.54 -3.58 -20.12
C LEU A 228 -0.30 -3.23 -18.90
N TYR A 229 0.06 -3.74 -17.72
CA TYR A 229 -0.65 -3.43 -16.48
C TYR A 229 -0.46 -1.96 -16.02
N LEU A 230 0.61 -1.27 -16.44
CA LEU A 230 0.81 0.16 -16.16
C LEU A 230 0.03 1.05 -17.14
N ASN A 231 -0.40 0.51 -18.27
CA ASN A 231 -1.29 1.21 -19.18
C ASN A 231 -2.69 1.44 -18.58
N ASP A 232 -3.07 0.71 -17.54
CA ASP A 232 -4.37 0.86 -16.87
C ASP A 232 -4.58 2.30 -16.38
N ILE A 233 -3.52 2.96 -15.87
CA ILE A 233 -3.59 4.38 -15.49
C ILE A 233 -3.84 5.26 -16.72
N TYR A 234 -3.06 5.06 -17.78
CA TYR A 234 -3.16 5.84 -19.01
C TYR A 234 -4.53 5.68 -19.66
N GLU A 235 -5.00 4.45 -19.83
CA GLU A 235 -6.31 4.15 -20.41
C GLU A 235 -7.44 4.63 -19.51
N GLY A 236 -7.34 4.44 -18.18
CA GLY A 236 -8.32 4.93 -17.23
C GLY A 236 -8.49 6.46 -17.28
N VAL A 237 -7.38 7.22 -17.39
CA VAL A 237 -7.45 8.68 -17.54
C VAL A 237 -7.97 9.07 -18.92
N LEU A 238 -7.65 8.34 -19.99
CA LEU A 238 -8.24 8.58 -21.31
C LEU A 238 -9.75 8.33 -21.31
N ASP A 239 -10.23 7.29 -20.62
CA ASP A 239 -11.65 7.01 -20.50
C ASP A 239 -12.38 8.12 -19.74
N VAL A 240 -11.76 8.65 -18.67
CA VAL A 240 -12.28 9.86 -17.99
C VAL A 240 -12.37 11.04 -18.98
N CYS A 241 -11.36 11.25 -19.82
CA CYS A 241 -11.38 12.31 -20.81
C CYS A 241 -12.49 12.10 -21.86
N ARG A 242 -12.62 10.88 -22.40
CA ARG A 242 -13.66 10.52 -23.39
C ARG A 242 -15.07 10.73 -22.83
N LYS A 243 -15.31 10.23 -21.61
CA LYS A 243 -16.60 10.33 -20.92
C LYS A 243 -17.05 11.78 -20.71
N ASN A 244 -16.10 12.67 -20.43
CA ASN A 244 -16.39 14.07 -20.10
C ASN A 244 -16.13 15.04 -21.27
N GLY A 245 -15.82 14.56 -22.47
CA GLY A 245 -15.57 15.41 -23.64
C GLY A 245 -14.31 16.28 -23.50
N ILE A 246 -13.34 15.87 -22.69
CA ILE A 246 -12.09 16.60 -22.46
C ILE A 246 -11.04 16.12 -23.47
N THR A 247 -10.42 17.06 -24.20
CA THR A 247 -9.25 16.73 -25.03
C THR A 247 -7.99 16.83 -24.18
N PRO A 248 -7.31 15.72 -23.86
CA PRO A 248 -6.07 15.77 -23.09
C PRO A 248 -4.90 16.27 -23.94
N GLN A 249 -3.98 17.00 -23.31
CA GLN A 249 -2.66 17.22 -23.88
C GLN A 249 -1.78 16.01 -23.55
N ILE A 250 -1.29 15.32 -24.57
CA ILE A 250 -0.45 14.13 -24.39
C ILE A 250 0.99 14.49 -24.73
N ASN A 251 1.88 14.39 -23.76
CA ASN A 251 3.30 14.52 -23.91
C ASN A 251 3.95 13.16 -23.69
N ALA A 252 4.96 12.82 -24.45
CA ALA A 252 5.71 11.57 -24.32
C ALA A 252 7.20 11.87 -24.22
N SER A 253 7.91 11.06 -23.48
CA SER A 253 9.37 11.11 -23.43
C SER A 253 9.96 9.99 -24.27
N ASP A 254 10.99 10.30 -25.04
CA ASP A 254 11.77 9.31 -25.79
C ASP A 254 12.81 8.58 -24.92
N GLY A 255 12.98 8.98 -23.66
CA GLY A 255 14.06 8.45 -22.87
C GLY A 255 13.87 8.50 -21.37
N GLY A 256 13.58 7.49 -20.71
CA GLY A 256 13.63 7.34 -19.27
C GLY A 256 14.72 6.35 -18.82
N TYR A 257 15.57 5.91 -19.72
CA TYR A 257 16.59 4.91 -19.43
C TYR A 257 17.99 5.54 -19.41
N ASP A 258 18.77 5.22 -18.37
CA ASP A 258 20.12 5.78 -18.19
C ASP A 258 21.12 5.25 -19.26
N ASN A 259 20.86 4.09 -19.87
CA ASN A 259 21.69 3.50 -20.90
C ASN A 259 20.92 2.53 -21.82
N ALA A 260 21.57 2.10 -22.91
CA ALA A 260 21.00 1.20 -23.92
C ALA A 260 20.60 -0.17 -23.34
N LEU A 261 21.35 -0.69 -22.37
CA LEU A 261 21.05 -1.97 -21.73
C LEU A 261 19.79 -1.87 -20.85
N ALA A 262 19.67 -0.81 -20.04
CA ALA A 262 18.48 -0.56 -19.23
C ALA A 262 17.24 -0.41 -20.13
N ARG A 263 17.36 0.28 -21.27
CA ARG A 263 16.31 0.38 -22.28
C ARG A 263 15.92 -0.99 -22.82
N GLN A 264 16.91 -1.80 -23.22
CA GLN A 264 16.68 -3.13 -23.78
C GLN A 264 15.96 -4.05 -22.78
N ILE A 265 16.36 -4.02 -21.52
CA ILE A 265 15.70 -4.78 -20.45
C ILE A 265 14.26 -4.25 -20.23
N GLY A 266 14.10 -2.95 -20.05
CA GLY A 266 12.81 -2.34 -19.78
C GLY A 266 11.78 -2.54 -20.90
N GLU A 267 12.21 -2.49 -22.15
CA GLU A 267 11.32 -2.64 -23.30
C GLU A 267 11.03 -4.11 -23.67
N ASN A 268 11.93 -5.04 -23.35
CA ASN A 268 11.84 -6.42 -23.82
C ASN A 268 11.69 -7.48 -22.73
N LEU A 269 11.88 -7.14 -21.46
CA LEU A 269 11.63 -8.07 -20.36
C LEU A 269 10.15 -8.50 -20.39
N PHE A 270 9.89 -9.80 -20.34
CA PHE A 270 8.57 -10.43 -20.48
C PHE A 270 7.88 -10.25 -21.85
N ARG A 271 8.57 -9.72 -22.84
CA ARG A 271 8.03 -9.62 -24.20
C ARG A 271 8.20 -10.94 -24.94
N TYR A 272 7.11 -11.48 -25.48
CA TYR A 272 7.18 -12.64 -26.36
C TYR A 272 7.63 -12.19 -27.75
N GLY A 273 8.91 -12.37 -28.04
CA GLY A 273 9.48 -12.04 -29.35
C GLY A 273 11.00 -12.07 -29.33
N LYS A 274 11.61 -12.00 -30.51
CA LYS A 274 13.07 -11.90 -30.61
C LYS A 274 13.49 -10.44 -30.42
N ALA A 275 14.04 -10.13 -29.27
CA ALA A 275 14.76 -8.87 -29.05
C ALA A 275 16.15 -8.96 -29.73
N ALA A 276 16.64 -7.86 -30.27
CA ALA A 276 18.03 -7.82 -30.75
C ALA A 276 18.98 -8.03 -29.55
N PRO A 277 20.00 -8.88 -29.67
CA PRO A 277 20.96 -9.05 -28.58
C PRO A 277 21.75 -7.76 -28.37
N VAL A 278 21.97 -7.44 -27.08
CA VAL A 278 22.80 -6.30 -26.64
C VAL A 278 23.95 -6.86 -25.82
N GLU A 279 25.16 -6.41 -26.11
CA GLU A 279 26.31 -6.74 -25.28
C GLU A 279 26.16 -6.10 -23.92
N CYS A 280 26.09 -6.91 -22.86
CA CYS A 280 25.95 -6.44 -21.49
C CYS A 280 27.28 -6.43 -20.71
N GLY A 281 28.32 -7.09 -21.19
CA GLY A 281 29.58 -7.25 -20.45
C GLY A 281 29.31 -7.75 -19.03
N ASP A 282 29.95 -7.15 -18.05
CA ASP A 282 29.76 -7.47 -16.63
C ASP A 282 28.61 -6.69 -15.96
N ALA A 283 27.81 -5.96 -16.74
CA ALA A 283 26.73 -5.13 -16.20
C ALA A 283 25.51 -5.95 -15.74
N VAL A 284 25.35 -7.19 -16.22
CA VAL A 284 24.30 -8.11 -15.78
C VAL A 284 24.92 -9.45 -15.43
N GLU A 285 24.68 -9.90 -14.23
CA GLU A 285 25.10 -11.19 -13.74
C GLU A 285 23.90 -11.99 -13.26
N THR A 286 23.87 -13.28 -13.54
CA THR A 286 22.84 -14.19 -13.06
C THR A 286 23.44 -15.21 -12.10
N TYR A 287 22.78 -15.40 -10.98
CA TYR A 287 23.17 -16.37 -9.97
C TYR A 287 22.00 -17.26 -9.58
N ARG A 288 22.24 -18.54 -9.38
CA ARG A 288 21.26 -19.49 -8.86
C ARG A 288 21.81 -20.18 -7.63
N GLY A 289 21.24 -19.90 -6.47
CA GLY A 289 21.54 -20.61 -5.23
C GLY A 289 20.66 -21.84 -5.07
N SER A 290 21.13 -22.86 -4.34
CA SER A 290 20.33 -24.01 -3.95
C SER A 290 19.38 -23.71 -2.77
N THR A 291 19.69 -22.68 -2.00
CA THR A 291 18.88 -22.22 -0.87
C THR A 291 18.85 -20.69 -0.84
N ARG A 292 17.83 -20.11 -0.21
CA ARG A 292 17.72 -18.65 -0.01
C ARG A 292 18.92 -18.08 0.73
N VAL A 293 19.45 -18.81 1.72
CA VAL A 293 20.64 -18.39 2.48
C VAL A 293 21.85 -18.28 1.55
N GLN A 294 22.04 -19.26 0.64
CA GLN A 294 23.13 -19.23 -0.32
C GLN A 294 22.99 -18.11 -1.34
N GLU A 295 21.76 -17.80 -1.78
CA GLU A 295 21.50 -16.64 -2.65
C GLU A 295 21.89 -15.34 -1.94
N VAL A 296 21.46 -15.16 -0.69
CA VAL A 296 21.77 -13.96 0.10
C VAL A 296 23.26 -13.87 0.42
N TYR A 297 23.93 -15.01 0.68
CA TYR A 297 25.37 -15.04 0.90
C TYR A 297 26.16 -14.60 -0.35
N SER A 298 25.79 -15.11 -1.52
CA SER A 298 26.39 -14.66 -2.79
C SER A 298 26.17 -13.18 -3.03
N LEU A 299 24.93 -12.71 -2.76
CA LEU A 299 24.61 -11.27 -2.85
C LEU A 299 25.48 -10.42 -1.89
N ALA A 300 25.66 -10.88 -0.64
CA ALA A 300 26.49 -10.17 0.33
C ALA A 300 27.96 -10.06 -0.14
N CYS A 301 28.53 -11.13 -0.72
CA CYS A 301 29.87 -11.09 -1.32
C CYS A 301 29.94 -10.05 -2.44
N ARG A 302 28.95 -10.02 -3.33
CA ARG A 302 28.89 -9.04 -4.43
C ARG A 302 28.78 -7.60 -3.96
N ILE A 303 27.97 -7.36 -2.93
CA ILE A 303 27.85 -6.02 -2.30
C ILE A 303 29.19 -5.60 -1.71
N GLN A 304 29.88 -6.48 -1.02
CA GLN A 304 31.23 -6.21 -0.47
C GLN A 304 32.24 -5.88 -1.57
N ASP A 305 32.25 -6.66 -2.66
CA ASP A 305 33.14 -6.41 -3.78
C ASP A 305 32.84 -5.07 -4.46
N TYR A 306 31.58 -4.70 -4.63
CA TYR A 306 31.17 -3.41 -5.16
C TYR A 306 31.68 -2.26 -4.27
N VAL A 307 31.56 -2.40 -2.94
CA VAL A 307 32.01 -1.36 -1.99
C VAL A 307 33.56 -1.28 -1.96
N ARG A 308 34.27 -2.42 -2.05
CA ARG A 308 35.74 -2.44 -2.18
C ARG A 308 36.24 -1.73 -3.44
N GLN A 309 35.45 -1.75 -4.51
CA GLN A 309 35.75 -1.02 -5.75
C GLN A 309 35.36 0.47 -5.70
N GLY A 310 34.93 0.98 -4.54
CA GLY A 310 34.60 2.39 -4.34
C GLY A 310 33.11 2.74 -4.40
N GLY A 311 32.25 1.74 -4.56
CA GLY A 311 30.79 1.91 -4.45
C GLY A 311 30.35 2.18 -3.00
N ARG A 312 29.10 2.54 -2.81
CA ARG A 312 28.55 2.85 -1.48
C ARG A 312 27.34 1.96 -1.20
N PHE A 313 27.19 1.48 0.02
CA PHE A 313 26.05 0.68 0.45
C PHE A 313 24.69 1.36 0.13
N ARG A 314 24.59 2.67 0.26
CA ARG A 314 23.37 3.43 -0.03
C ARG A 314 22.95 3.45 -1.51
N ASP A 315 23.84 3.08 -2.41
CA ASP A 315 23.58 3.04 -3.86
C ASP A 315 23.13 1.63 -4.31
N VAL A 316 23.00 0.68 -3.36
CA VAL A 316 22.59 -0.70 -3.62
C VAL A 316 21.12 -0.90 -3.25
N TYR A 317 20.34 -1.42 -4.19
CA TYR A 317 18.96 -1.83 -3.97
C TYR A 317 18.84 -3.36 -4.10
N VAL A 318 18.14 -3.97 -3.15
CA VAL A 318 17.82 -5.39 -3.18
C VAL A 318 16.30 -5.54 -3.25
N VAL A 319 15.80 -6.19 -4.29
CA VAL A 319 14.37 -6.36 -4.55
C VAL A 319 14.00 -7.83 -4.45
N THR A 320 12.92 -8.14 -3.76
CA THR A 320 12.35 -9.48 -3.67
C THR A 320 10.83 -9.43 -3.75
N SER A 321 10.21 -10.45 -4.31
CA SER A 321 8.76 -10.59 -4.34
C SER A 321 8.15 -10.94 -2.98
N ASP A 322 8.94 -11.46 -2.04
CA ASP A 322 8.47 -11.89 -0.72
C ASP A 322 9.55 -11.60 0.34
N VAL A 323 9.43 -10.43 0.96
CA VAL A 323 10.38 -9.95 1.97
C VAL A 323 10.39 -10.87 3.19
N ASP A 324 9.24 -11.38 3.62
CA ASP A 324 9.16 -12.22 4.83
C ASP A 324 9.92 -13.53 4.71
N LYS A 325 9.93 -14.11 3.51
CA LYS A 325 10.69 -15.36 3.26
C LYS A 325 12.20 -15.16 3.25
N TYR A 326 12.68 -13.96 2.88
CA TYR A 326 14.11 -13.66 2.80
C TYR A 326 14.65 -12.95 4.04
N TYR A 327 13.79 -12.31 4.84
CA TYR A 327 14.20 -11.46 5.94
C TYR A 327 15.20 -12.13 6.91
N ASN A 328 14.93 -13.34 7.35
CA ASN A 328 15.83 -14.03 8.29
C ASN A 328 17.19 -14.33 7.68
N ALA A 329 17.23 -14.74 6.40
CA ALA A 329 18.48 -14.97 5.68
C ALA A 329 19.27 -13.65 5.51
N VAL A 330 18.59 -12.56 5.12
CA VAL A 330 19.18 -11.23 4.97
C VAL A 330 19.71 -10.73 6.31
N SER A 331 18.90 -10.78 7.38
CA SER A 331 19.30 -10.30 8.69
C SER A 331 20.54 -11.04 9.22
N THR A 332 20.58 -12.37 9.07
CA THR A 332 21.70 -13.18 9.54
C THR A 332 22.97 -12.94 8.72
N VAL A 333 22.85 -13.02 7.38
CA VAL A 333 24.01 -12.94 6.50
C VAL A 333 24.56 -11.52 6.46
N PHE A 334 23.70 -10.49 6.31
CA PHE A 334 24.16 -9.11 6.30
C PHE A 334 24.79 -8.68 7.63
N GLY A 335 24.27 -9.23 8.77
CA GLY A 335 24.91 -9.06 10.06
C GLY A 335 26.32 -9.69 10.14
N GLN A 336 26.54 -10.86 9.52
CA GLN A 336 27.86 -11.51 9.46
C GLN A 336 28.86 -10.75 8.57
N PHE A 337 28.36 -10.03 7.57
CA PHE A 337 29.18 -9.24 6.63
C PHE A 337 29.28 -7.76 7.02
N ASP A 338 28.72 -7.34 8.14
CA ASP A 338 28.63 -5.93 8.58
C ASP A 338 28.06 -4.98 7.50
N ILE A 339 27.06 -5.49 6.72
CA ILE A 339 26.39 -4.71 5.70
C ILE A 339 25.25 -3.94 6.35
N PRO A 340 25.31 -2.59 6.40
CA PRO A 340 24.20 -1.78 6.87
C PRO A 340 23.05 -1.83 5.86
N TYR A 341 21.84 -2.12 6.31
CA TYR A 341 20.68 -2.21 5.44
C TYR A 341 19.42 -1.65 6.10
N PHE A 342 18.50 -1.18 5.28
CA PHE A 342 17.12 -0.89 5.65
C PHE A 342 16.22 -1.90 4.96
N CYS A 343 15.29 -2.49 5.70
CA CYS A 343 14.30 -3.42 5.16
C CYS A 343 12.90 -2.83 5.36
N ASP A 344 12.19 -2.61 4.26
CA ASP A 344 10.80 -2.13 4.29
C ASP A 344 9.87 -3.29 4.67
N ARG A 345 9.82 -3.58 5.97
CA ARG A 345 9.00 -4.65 6.55
C ARG A 345 8.21 -4.12 7.74
N GLN A 346 6.94 -4.47 7.76
CA GLN A 346 6.11 -4.21 8.92
C GLN A 346 6.37 -5.25 10.01
N TYR A 347 6.73 -4.80 11.19
CA TYR A 347 6.90 -5.66 12.34
C TYR A 347 5.52 -5.95 12.98
N VAL A 348 5.20 -7.24 13.13
CA VAL A 348 3.95 -7.65 13.80
C VAL A 348 4.10 -7.44 15.30
N LEU A 349 3.56 -6.35 15.81
CA LEU A 349 3.67 -5.97 17.22
C LEU A 349 3.12 -7.05 18.17
N ALA A 350 2.13 -7.85 17.74
CA ALA A 350 1.59 -8.96 18.53
C ALA A 350 2.64 -10.04 18.89
N ALA A 351 3.76 -10.14 18.16
CA ALA A 351 4.86 -11.02 18.48
C ALA A 351 5.80 -10.47 19.57
N HIS A 352 5.74 -9.17 19.84
CA HIS A 352 6.59 -8.52 20.82
C HIS A 352 6.24 -8.97 22.26
N PRO A 353 7.21 -9.25 23.14
CA PRO A 353 6.97 -9.74 24.50
C PRO A 353 5.97 -8.89 25.31
N TYR A 354 6.02 -7.56 25.15
CA TYR A 354 5.10 -6.64 25.82
C TYR A 354 3.63 -6.81 25.34
N ALA A 355 3.41 -6.89 24.04
CA ALA A 355 2.07 -7.14 23.50
C ALA A 355 1.54 -8.51 23.90
N ARG A 356 2.41 -9.53 23.88
CA ARG A 356 2.11 -10.89 24.37
C ARG A 356 1.74 -10.90 25.84
N PHE A 357 2.47 -10.18 26.70
CA PHE A 357 2.16 -10.10 28.11
C PHE A 357 0.70 -9.65 28.37
N ILE A 358 0.28 -8.58 27.66
CA ILE A 358 -1.07 -8.03 27.77
C ILE A 358 -2.10 -9.05 27.24
N THR A 359 -1.87 -9.61 26.05
CA THR A 359 -2.81 -10.56 25.43
C THR A 359 -2.91 -11.87 26.19
N ASP A 360 -1.80 -12.38 26.73
CA ASP A 360 -1.75 -13.60 27.54
C ASP A 360 -2.47 -13.39 28.88
N TYR A 361 -2.36 -12.20 29.49
CA TYR A 361 -3.14 -11.85 30.69
C TYR A 361 -4.66 -11.90 30.43
N PHE A 362 -5.13 -11.26 29.36
CA PHE A 362 -6.55 -11.33 29.02
C PHE A 362 -7.02 -12.74 28.68
N THR A 363 -6.18 -13.52 28.01
CA THR A 363 -6.47 -14.92 27.69
C THR A 363 -6.55 -15.78 28.94
N LEU A 364 -5.66 -15.56 29.92
CA LEU A 364 -5.67 -16.18 31.22
C LEU A 364 -7.01 -15.92 31.98
N CYS A 365 -7.42 -14.64 32.01
CA CYS A 365 -8.68 -14.24 32.62
C CYS A 365 -9.90 -14.87 31.91
N LYS A 366 -9.93 -14.81 30.57
CA LYS A 366 -11.02 -15.37 29.75
C LYS A 366 -11.18 -16.88 29.94
N ASN A 367 -10.10 -17.60 30.09
CA ASN A 367 -10.08 -19.06 30.22
C ASN A 367 -10.06 -19.55 31.67
N ASN A 368 -10.40 -18.69 32.64
CA ASN A 368 -10.48 -19.00 34.08
C ASN A 368 -9.20 -19.68 34.63
N GLY A 369 -8.02 -19.20 34.21
CA GLY A 369 -6.74 -19.67 34.79
C GLY A 369 -6.40 -21.10 34.45
N ARG A 370 -6.72 -21.60 33.25
CA ARG A 370 -6.30 -22.95 32.85
C ARG A 370 -4.78 -23.06 32.91
N GLN A 371 -4.27 -24.24 33.36
CA GLN A 371 -2.84 -24.50 33.53
C GLN A 371 -1.97 -24.05 32.33
N ARG A 372 -2.42 -24.35 31.12
CA ARG A 372 -1.73 -23.94 29.90
C ARG A 372 -1.56 -22.42 29.78
N GLU A 373 -2.60 -21.68 30.13
CA GLU A 373 -2.58 -20.20 30.01
C GLU A 373 -1.74 -19.57 31.13
N VAL A 374 -1.77 -20.17 32.33
CA VAL A 374 -0.89 -19.77 33.44
C VAL A 374 0.58 -19.95 33.06
N LEU A 375 0.95 -21.13 32.58
CA LEU A 375 2.33 -21.41 32.15
C LEU A 375 2.79 -20.48 31.01
N ARG A 376 1.91 -20.23 30.06
CA ARG A 376 2.19 -19.28 28.96
C ARG A 376 2.44 -17.86 29.45
N PHE A 377 1.64 -17.38 30.39
CA PHE A 377 1.77 -16.04 30.97
C PHE A 377 3.05 -15.92 31.81
N VAL A 378 3.33 -16.89 32.67
CA VAL A 378 4.51 -16.91 33.57
C VAL A 378 5.82 -17.01 32.77
N LYS A 379 5.83 -17.70 31.62
CA LYS A 379 6.99 -17.79 30.73
C LYS A 379 7.30 -16.48 29.97
N ASN A 380 6.46 -15.46 30.09
CA ASN A 380 6.75 -14.20 29.45
C ASN A 380 7.91 -13.49 30.17
N PRO A 381 8.96 -13.03 29.46
CA PRO A 381 10.11 -12.36 30.08
C PRO A 381 9.75 -11.17 30.99
N LEU A 382 8.62 -10.51 30.70
CA LEU A 382 8.09 -9.41 31.51
C LEU A 382 7.61 -9.84 32.90
N PHE A 383 7.13 -11.07 33.04
CA PHE A 383 6.69 -11.59 34.32
C PHE A 383 7.89 -11.87 35.25
N CYS A 384 8.98 -12.38 34.70
CA CYS A 384 10.17 -12.76 35.46
C CYS A 384 11.09 -11.57 35.82
N GLY A 385 10.81 -10.37 35.36
CA GLY A 385 11.54 -9.15 35.77
C GLY A 385 12.94 -8.97 35.19
N ASN A 386 13.40 -9.86 34.32
CA ASN A 386 14.76 -9.83 33.74
C ASN A 386 14.84 -8.99 32.45
N PHE A 387 14.69 -7.67 32.58
CA PHE A 387 14.85 -6.75 31.45
C PHE A 387 16.25 -6.19 31.24
N SER A 388 17.23 -6.57 32.05
CA SER A 388 18.56 -5.98 32.01
C SER A 388 19.56 -6.64 31.06
N SER A 389 19.16 -7.70 30.35
CA SER A 389 20.03 -8.37 29.37
C SER A 389 19.54 -8.18 27.95
N GLU A 390 20.47 -8.04 26.99
CA GLU A 390 20.17 -7.96 25.55
C GLU A 390 19.39 -9.18 25.02
N THR A 391 19.39 -10.30 25.79
CA THR A 391 18.58 -11.49 25.54
C THR A 391 17.70 -11.78 26.77
N PRO A 392 16.39 -11.58 26.69
CA PRO A 392 15.48 -11.91 27.79
C PRO A 392 15.50 -13.42 28.05
N SER A 393 16.01 -13.83 29.22
CA SER A 393 15.98 -15.21 29.68
C SER A 393 14.76 -15.44 30.57
N VAL A 394 14.09 -16.57 30.39
CA VAL A 394 13.07 -17.04 31.31
C VAL A 394 13.81 -17.62 32.53
N ASP A 395 13.41 -17.19 33.74
CA ASP A 395 14.01 -17.65 34.99
C ASP A 395 13.91 -19.18 35.10
N GLU A 396 14.95 -19.84 35.57
CA GLU A 396 14.97 -21.32 35.77
C GLU A 396 13.81 -21.78 36.68
N ASP A 397 13.41 -20.97 37.63
CA ASP A 397 12.28 -21.24 38.52
C ASP A 397 10.97 -21.49 37.79
N VAL A 398 10.76 -20.83 36.61
CA VAL A 398 9.57 -21.05 35.79
C VAL A 398 9.56 -22.46 35.19
N TYR A 399 10.72 -23.00 34.84
CA TYR A 399 10.82 -24.38 34.35
C TYR A 399 10.61 -25.42 35.47
N TYR A 400 11.07 -25.11 36.69
CA TYR A 400 10.76 -25.95 37.84
C TYR A 400 9.27 -25.93 38.15
N PHE A 401 8.63 -24.75 38.11
CA PHE A 401 7.18 -24.61 38.28
C PHE A 401 6.40 -25.38 37.21
N GLU A 402 6.81 -25.27 35.93
CA GLU A 402 6.19 -26.05 34.85
C GLU A 402 6.29 -27.55 35.09
N ASN A 403 7.49 -28.04 35.41
CA ASN A 403 7.70 -29.45 35.70
C ASN A 403 6.87 -29.96 36.91
N PHE A 404 6.68 -29.12 37.92
CA PHE A 404 5.79 -29.41 39.03
C PHE A 404 4.32 -29.49 38.60
N CYS A 405 3.87 -28.57 37.73
CA CYS A 405 2.50 -28.55 37.23
C CYS A 405 2.17 -29.69 36.26
N LEU A 406 3.17 -30.28 35.61
CA LEU A 406 3.01 -31.36 34.63
C LEU A 406 3.07 -32.76 35.26
N LYS A 407 3.53 -32.90 36.51
CA LYS A 407 3.47 -34.14 37.29
C LYS A 407 2.09 -34.32 37.92
#